data_94f525a376f1f8d28037a7cf165ca17a
#
_entry.id   94f525a376f1f8d28037a7cf165ca17a
#
_cell.length_a   1.000
_cell.length_b   1.000
_cell.length_c   1.000
_cell.angle_alpha   90.00
_cell.angle_beta   90.00
_cell.angle_gamma   90.00
#
_symmetry.space_group_name_H-M   'P 1'
#
loop_
_entity.id
_entity.type
_entity.pdbx_description
1 polymer ?
#
loop_
_entity_poly.entity_id
_entity_poly.type
_entity_poly.pdbx_seq_one_letter_code
_entity_poly.pdbx_strand_id
1 'polypeptide(L)'
;MKSFVINLNNTLKISLSAKEHLVPPRAHVSRRTNTYIMYFVTGGELLLRVNGEEMRLARGDLVLFDKGDNQSPIACTDCEYFYIHFEGDLTAKELSDGDLFDEIVTKNRAFSQSDRLDPRRYEHFKAAIPQRMHVDNSELFEYLSSEFKALHLCLWDVGIEKRLELSQGVAALTVKLERLWINSYLSEQKDGYLKNLSLSARIAGFVEANYNKNFSSDDIARSFLISYDHANRIFKNQKGMGIIAYRNHLRIEKAKVLLLTTDKSVEMIASDVGFEDKYYFSKFFKRAVGVSPTQFKRGEQFAF
;
A
#
# COMPACT_ATOMS: atom_id res chain seq x y z
N MET A 1 0.83 -17.48 -10.26
CA MET A 1 0.49 -16.44 -11.28
C MET A 1 1.60 -15.40 -11.31
N LYS A 2 1.78 -14.73 -12.45
CA LYS A 2 2.73 -13.62 -12.56
C LYS A 2 2.25 -12.44 -11.71
N SER A 3 3.15 -11.86 -10.95
CA SER A 3 2.93 -10.70 -10.07
C SER A 3 4.08 -9.72 -10.20
N PHE A 4 3.85 -8.44 -9.89
CA PHE A 4 4.86 -7.40 -10.00
C PHE A 4 5.09 -6.73 -8.66
N VAL A 5 6.35 -6.65 -8.24
CA VAL A 5 6.80 -5.82 -7.12
C VAL A 5 7.37 -4.54 -7.68
N ILE A 6 6.78 -3.42 -7.31
CA ILE A 6 7.05 -2.08 -7.84
C ILE A 6 7.77 -1.27 -6.76
N ASN A 7 9.00 -0.85 -7.01
CA ASN A 7 9.74 0.02 -6.11
C ASN A 7 9.25 1.47 -6.29
N LEU A 8 8.60 2.01 -5.26
CA LEU A 8 8.02 3.35 -5.26
C LEU A 8 8.97 4.45 -4.79
N ASN A 9 10.21 4.11 -4.40
CA ASN A 9 11.26 5.10 -4.12
C ASN A 9 11.75 5.78 -5.39
N ASN A 10 11.63 5.11 -6.53
CA ASN A 10 12.01 5.62 -7.83
C ASN A 10 10.77 6.17 -8.55
N THR A 11 10.91 7.34 -9.15
CA THR A 11 9.84 7.97 -9.92
C THR A 11 9.46 7.10 -11.12
N LEU A 12 8.18 6.77 -11.25
CA LEU A 12 7.66 6.12 -12.45
C LEU A 12 7.65 7.11 -13.61
N LYS A 13 8.29 6.74 -14.72
CA LYS A 13 8.35 7.59 -15.91
C LYS A 13 7.20 7.26 -16.85
N ILE A 14 6.18 8.09 -16.86
CA ILE A 14 4.99 7.88 -17.70
C ILE A 14 5.25 8.45 -19.10
N SER A 15 5.18 7.60 -20.11
CA SER A 15 5.36 8.00 -21.50
C SER A 15 4.05 8.28 -22.23
N LEU A 16 2.98 7.55 -21.87
CA LEU A 16 1.68 7.68 -22.50
C LEU A 16 0.57 7.25 -21.53
N SER A 17 -0.52 8.00 -21.49
CA SER A 17 -1.78 7.61 -20.87
C SER A 17 -2.92 8.00 -21.81
N ALA A 18 -3.75 7.04 -22.21
CA ALA A 18 -4.84 7.32 -23.13
C ALA A 18 -6.04 6.40 -22.89
N LYS A 19 -7.16 6.78 -23.51
CA LYS A 19 -8.35 5.96 -23.62
C LYS A 19 -8.50 5.53 -25.07
N GLU A 20 -8.77 4.28 -25.32
CA GLU A 20 -9.00 3.71 -26.66
C GLU A 20 -10.39 3.10 -26.74
N HIS A 21 -11.03 3.28 -27.86
CA HIS A 21 -12.26 2.58 -28.22
C HIS A 21 -12.04 1.87 -29.57
N LEU A 22 -11.92 0.57 -29.51
CA LEU A 22 -11.84 -0.30 -30.68
C LEU A 22 -13.25 -0.68 -31.11
N VAL A 23 -13.58 -0.35 -32.34
CA VAL A 23 -14.85 -0.72 -32.99
C VAL A 23 -14.51 -1.49 -34.28
N PRO A 24 -15.06 -2.67 -34.49
CA PRO A 24 -14.80 -3.43 -35.73
C PRO A 24 -15.06 -2.61 -37.00
N PRO A 25 -14.20 -2.70 -38.04
CA PRO A 25 -13.16 -3.70 -38.24
C PRO A 25 -11.78 -3.33 -37.62
N ARG A 26 -11.68 -2.30 -36.79
CA ARG A 26 -10.41 -1.89 -36.17
C ARG A 26 -10.01 -2.89 -35.09
N ALA A 27 -8.84 -3.48 -35.24
CA ALA A 27 -8.25 -4.39 -34.27
C ALA A 27 -7.19 -3.70 -33.42
N HIS A 28 -6.86 -4.30 -32.29
CA HIS A 28 -5.70 -3.92 -31.47
C HIS A 28 -4.41 -4.05 -32.31
N VAL A 29 -3.41 -3.22 -32.02
CA VAL A 29 -2.15 -3.21 -32.77
C VAL A 29 -1.25 -4.35 -32.30
N SER A 30 -0.66 -5.10 -33.26
CA SER A 30 0.41 -6.06 -32.96
C SER A 30 1.68 -5.31 -32.60
N ARG A 31 2.25 -5.60 -31.43
CA ARG A 31 3.47 -4.93 -30.97
C ARG A 31 4.26 -5.78 -29.98
N ARG A 32 5.57 -5.50 -29.91
CA ARG A 32 6.39 -5.87 -28.76
C ARG A 32 6.54 -4.64 -27.87
N THR A 33 6.24 -4.81 -26.57
CA THR A 33 6.24 -3.67 -25.64
C THR A 33 7.67 -3.35 -25.19
N ASN A 34 8.04 -2.09 -25.17
CA ASN A 34 9.33 -1.59 -24.65
C ASN A 34 9.19 -1.01 -23.23
N THR A 35 7.96 -0.84 -22.78
CA THR A 35 7.58 -0.27 -21.48
C THR A 35 6.64 -1.22 -20.78
N TYR A 36 6.44 -1.04 -19.48
CA TYR A 36 5.29 -1.64 -18.81
C TYR A 36 4.01 -0.97 -19.29
N ILE A 37 2.95 -1.75 -19.46
CA ILE A 37 1.66 -1.21 -19.89
C ILE A 37 0.56 -1.72 -18.97
N MET A 38 -0.17 -0.81 -18.36
CA MET A 38 -1.35 -1.11 -17.58
C MET A 38 -2.60 -0.85 -18.41
N TYR A 39 -3.50 -1.84 -18.52
CA TYR A 39 -4.82 -1.68 -19.13
C TYR A 39 -5.90 -1.77 -18.07
N PHE A 40 -6.96 -0.98 -18.23
CA PHE A 40 -8.21 -1.12 -17.51
C PHE A 40 -9.38 -1.09 -18.51
N VAL A 41 -10.05 -2.23 -18.66
CA VAL A 41 -11.16 -2.38 -19.62
C VAL A 41 -12.43 -1.82 -19.02
N THR A 42 -13.01 -0.80 -19.68
CA THR A 42 -14.22 -0.10 -19.23
C THR A 42 -15.47 -0.53 -19.96
N GLY A 43 -15.36 -1.16 -21.15
CA GLY A 43 -16.50 -1.65 -21.91
C GLY A 43 -16.10 -2.72 -22.91
N GLY A 44 -17.03 -3.60 -23.24
CA GLY A 44 -16.83 -4.66 -24.22
C GLY A 44 -15.80 -5.70 -23.81
N GLU A 45 -15.08 -6.20 -24.80
CA GLU A 45 -14.13 -7.30 -24.64
C GLU A 45 -12.91 -7.13 -25.55
N LEU A 46 -11.71 -7.41 -25.04
CA LEU A 46 -10.46 -7.39 -25.79
C LEU A 46 -9.87 -8.79 -25.84
N LEU A 47 -9.65 -9.32 -27.07
CA LEU A 47 -9.05 -10.63 -27.31
C LEU A 47 -7.63 -10.46 -27.85
N LEU A 48 -6.65 -10.81 -27.05
CA LEU A 48 -5.23 -10.70 -27.36
C LEU A 48 -4.54 -12.06 -27.29
N ARG A 49 -3.49 -12.22 -28.09
CA ARG A 49 -2.47 -13.24 -27.86
C ARG A 49 -1.24 -12.54 -27.27
N VAL A 50 -0.83 -12.96 -26.08
CA VAL A 50 0.31 -12.41 -25.35
C VAL A 50 1.36 -13.49 -25.20
N ASN A 51 2.55 -13.30 -25.80
CA ASN A 51 3.64 -14.31 -25.81
C ASN A 51 3.19 -15.69 -26.31
N GLY A 52 2.23 -15.75 -27.22
CA GLY A 52 1.68 -16.99 -27.78
C GLY A 52 0.44 -17.54 -27.05
N GLU A 53 0.14 -17.07 -25.85
CA GLU A 53 -1.04 -17.47 -25.07
C GLU A 53 -2.22 -16.53 -25.30
N GLU A 54 -3.43 -17.10 -25.33
CA GLU A 54 -4.65 -16.32 -25.52
C GLU A 54 -5.08 -15.68 -24.19
N MET A 55 -5.39 -14.40 -24.27
CA MET A 55 -5.86 -13.60 -23.13
C MET A 55 -7.16 -12.89 -23.51
N ARG A 56 -8.21 -13.21 -22.79
CA ARG A 56 -9.51 -12.52 -22.88
C ARG A 56 -9.65 -11.54 -21.73
N LEU A 57 -9.87 -10.28 -22.04
CA LEU A 57 -10.08 -9.20 -21.09
C LEU A 57 -11.48 -8.62 -21.31
N ALA A 58 -12.27 -8.58 -20.26
CA ALA A 58 -13.64 -8.06 -20.28
C ALA A 58 -13.75 -6.79 -19.42
N ARG A 59 -14.89 -6.11 -19.49
CA ARG A 59 -15.19 -4.96 -18.63
C ARG A 59 -14.89 -5.30 -17.16
N GLY A 60 -14.11 -4.47 -16.47
CA GLY A 60 -13.65 -4.65 -15.10
C GLY A 60 -12.27 -5.28 -14.99
N ASP A 61 -11.70 -5.83 -16.07
CA ASP A 61 -10.34 -6.37 -16.04
C ASP A 61 -9.29 -5.26 -16.05
N LEU A 62 -8.34 -5.41 -15.14
CA LEU A 62 -7.10 -4.65 -15.08
C LEU A 62 -5.95 -5.61 -15.31
N VAL A 63 -5.02 -5.27 -16.20
CA VAL A 63 -3.86 -6.09 -16.50
C VAL A 63 -2.59 -5.25 -16.63
N LEU A 64 -1.48 -5.75 -16.09
CA LEU A 64 -0.15 -5.17 -16.25
C LEU A 64 0.70 -6.08 -17.15
N PHE A 65 1.08 -5.55 -18.31
CA PHE A 65 1.98 -6.20 -19.26
C PHE A 65 3.44 -5.86 -18.94
N ASP A 66 4.29 -6.86 -19.09
CA ASP A 66 5.73 -6.73 -18.88
C ASP A 66 6.44 -6.12 -20.07
N LYS A 67 7.64 -5.59 -19.85
CA LYS A 67 8.54 -5.20 -20.92
C LYS A 67 8.93 -6.43 -21.76
N GLY A 68 8.83 -6.28 -23.06
CA GLY A 68 9.16 -7.35 -24.00
C GLY A 68 8.00 -8.27 -24.36
N ASP A 69 6.82 -8.14 -23.71
CA ASP A 69 5.65 -8.91 -24.08
C ASP A 69 5.25 -8.64 -25.54
N ASN A 70 5.02 -9.73 -26.29
CA ASN A 70 4.48 -9.67 -27.64
C ASN A 70 2.95 -9.71 -27.56
N GLN A 71 2.31 -8.67 -28.06
CA GLN A 71 0.85 -8.56 -28.11
C GLN A 71 0.40 -8.61 -29.58
N SER A 72 -0.61 -9.41 -29.87
CA SER A 72 -1.30 -9.42 -31.17
C SER A 72 -2.81 -9.61 -30.96
N PRO A 73 -3.66 -9.00 -31.79
CA PRO A 73 -5.09 -9.24 -31.72
C PRO A 73 -5.42 -10.66 -32.16
N ILE A 74 -6.43 -11.26 -31.53
CA ILE A 74 -7.02 -12.54 -31.98
C ILE A 74 -8.23 -12.24 -32.86
N ALA A 75 -9.03 -11.23 -32.49
CA ALA A 75 -10.21 -10.81 -33.20
C ALA A 75 -10.45 -9.30 -33.07
N CYS A 76 -11.25 -8.75 -33.98
CA CYS A 76 -11.77 -7.40 -33.89
C CYS A 76 -13.02 -7.41 -33.02
N THR A 77 -12.93 -6.88 -31.81
CA THR A 77 -14.03 -6.80 -30.85
C THR A 77 -14.31 -5.34 -30.50
N ASP A 78 -15.55 -5.05 -30.14
CA ASP A 78 -15.90 -3.77 -29.52
C ASP A 78 -15.31 -3.75 -28.10
N CYS A 79 -14.41 -2.81 -27.85
CA CYS A 79 -13.74 -2.72 -26.56
C CYS A 79 -13.31 -1.28 -26.25
N GLU A 80 -13.63 -0.85 -25.05
CA GLU A 80 -13.21 0.43 -24.53
C GLU A 80 -12.31 0.20 -23.32
N TYR A 81 -11.12 0.83 -23.31
CA TYR A 81 -10.17 0.66 -22.23
C TYR A 81 -9.26 1.88 -22.07
N PHE A 82 -8.80 2.12 -20.85
CA PHE A 82 -7.67 3.01 -20.55
C PHE A 82 -6.37 2.23 -20.62
N TYR A 83 -5.30 2.92 -21.01
CA TYR A 83 -3.96 2.37 -20.93
C TYR A 83 -2.93 3.40 -20.49
N ILE A 84 -1.91 2.92 -19.77
CA ILE A 84 -0.80 3.73 -19.26
C ILE A 84 0.49 3.01 -19.60
N HIS A 85 1.36 3.66 -20.38
CA HIS A 85 2.72 3.22 -20.66
C HIS A 85 3.67 3.88 -19.68
N PHE A 86 4.49 3.09 -19.00
CA PHE A 86 5.43 3.64 -18.05
C PHE A 86 6.71 2.81 -17.93
N GLU A 87 7.74 3.44 -17.39
CA GLU A 87 8.98 2.82 -16.95
C GLU A 87 9.14 2.99 -15.45
N GLY A 88 9.80 2.02 -14.83
CA GLY A 88 10.06 2.01 -13.40
C GLY A 88 10.90 0.81 -12.99
N ASP A 89 11.21 0.75 -11.72
CA ASP A 89 11.91 -0.39 -11.10
C ASP A 89 10.86 -1.42 -10.64
N LEU A 90 10.57 -2.37 -11.55
CA LEU A 90 9.62 -3.45 -11.32
C LEU A 90 10.33 -4.80 -11.42
N THR A 91 9.99 -5.70 -10.52
CA THR A 91 10.42 -7.09 -10.55
C THR A 91 9.21 -8.00 -10.75
N ALA A 92 9.20 -8.75 -11.85
CA ALA A 92 8.21 -9.79 -12.08
C ALA A 92 8.56 -11.04 -11.26
N LYS A 93 7.56 -11.64 -10.64
CA LYS A 93 7.67 -12.87 -9.85
C LYS A 93 6.52 -13.82 -10.18
N GLU A 94 6.81 -15.12 -10.19
CA GLU A 94 5.76 -16.16 -10.22
C GLU A 94 5.40 -16.52 -8.79
N LEU A 95 4.22 -16.12 -8.33
CA LEU A 95 3.74 -16.32 -6.97
C LEU A 95 2.33 -16.94 -7.00
N SER A 96 2.03 -17.77 -6.02
CA SER A 96 0.62 -18.08 -5.72
C SER A 96 -0.05 -16.86 -5.06
N ASP A 97 -1.38 -16.84 -5.01
CA ASP A 97 -2.12 -15.77 -4.32
C ASP A 97 -1.74 -15.69 -2.84
N GLY A 98 -1.53 -16.84 -2.19
CA GLY A 98 -1.07 -16.91 -0.80
C GLY A 98 0.33 -16.33 -0.61
N ASP A 99 1.28 -16.68 -1.49
CA ASP A 99 2.66 -16.16 -1.42
C ASP A 99 2.71 -14.65 -1.68
N LEU A 100 1.91 -14.14 -2.63
CA LEU A 100 1.79 -12.71 -2.88
C LEU A 100 1.21 -11.99 -1.67
N PHE A 101 0.18 -12.55 -1.06
CA PHE A 101 -0.40 -12.01 0.17
C PHE A 101 0.63 -11.95 1.31
N ASP A 102 1.37 -13.02 1.54
CA ASP A 102 2.40 -13.09 2.59
C ASP A 102 3.55 -12.11 2.32
N GLU A 103 3.95 -11.94 1.07
CA GLU A 103 4.95 -10.93 0.68
C GLU A 103 4.46 -9.50 1.01
N ILE A 104 3.21 -9.17 0.67
CA ILE A 104 2.62 -7.86 0.97
C ILE A 104 2.51 -7.64 2.48
N VAL A 105 2.01 -8.62 3.22
CA VAL A 105 1.87 -8.50 4.68
C VAL A 105 3.21 -8.33 5.36
N THR A 106 4.22 -9.10 4.95
CA THR A 106 5.59 -9.01 5.49
C THR A 106 6.22 -7.66 5.22
N LYS A 107 6.11 -7.15 3.99
CA LYS A 107 6.57 -5.83 3.59
C LYS A 107 5.88 -4.72 4.40
N ASN A 108 4.55 -4.76 4.51
CA ASN A 108 3.79 -3.76 5.26
C ASN A 108 4.11 -3.78 6.75
N ARG A 109 4.39 -4.96 7.31
CA ARG A 109 4.85 -5.12 8.69
C ARG A 109 6.23 -4.48 8.88
N ALA A 110 7.20 -4.77 8.01
CA ALA A 110 8.53 -4.19 8.06
C ALA A 110 8.49 -2.66 7.97
N PHE A 111 7.69 -2.10 7.05
CA PHE A 111 7.48 -0.66 6.94
C PHE A 111 6.85 -0.05 8.19
N SER A 112 5.86 -0.73 8.80
CA SER A 112 5.17 -0.24 10.01
C SER A 112 6.04 -0.32 11.26
N GLN A 113 6.96 -1.26 11.33
CA GLN A 113 7.86 -1.47 12.48
C GLN A 113 9.15 -0.65 12.41
N SER A 114 9.50 -0.15 11.22
CA SER A 114 10.68 0.68 11.03
C SER A 114 10.53 2.02 11.76
N ASP A 115 11.65 2.54 12.28
CA ASP A 115 11.67 3.88 12.89
C ASP A 115 11.25 4.92 11.84
N ARG A 116 10.35 5.83 12.20
CA ARG A 116 9.85 6.88 11.30
C ARG A 116 10.95 7.86 10.87
N LEU A 117 12.02 7.97 11.64
CA LEU A 117 13.16 8.82 11.35
C LEU A 117 14.33 8.07 10.70
N ASP A 118 14.28 6.74 10.61
CA ASP A 118 15.28 5.95 9.90
C ASP A 118 15.05 6.05 8.37
N PRO A 119 15.97 6.63 7.60
CA PRO A 119 15.84 6.73 6.15
C PRO A 119 15.76 5.34 5.46
N ARG A 120 16.31 4.27 6.06
CA ARG A 120 16.21 2.90 5.54
C ARG A 120 14.78 2.37 5.52
N ARG A 121 13.85 3.02 6.24
CA ARG A 121 12.42 2.73 6.16
C ARG A 121 11.92 2.67 4.72
N TYR A 122 12.43 3.53 3.85
CA TYR A 122 12.02 3.60 2.45
C TYR A 122 12.50 2.41 1.61
N GLU A 123 13.41 1.54 2.10
CA GLU A 123 13.76 0.28 1.42
C GLU A 123 12.55 -0.64 1.25
N HIS A 124 11.54 -0.50 2.12
CA HIS A 124 10.27 -1.23 2.08
C HIS A 124 9.13 -0.48 1.37
N PHE A 125 9.41 0.69 0.77
CA PHE A 125 8.39 1.47 0.07
C PHE A 125 8.16 0.91 -1.34
N LYS A 126 7.44 -0.21 -1.38
CA LYS A 126 7.12 -0.98 -2.58
C LYS A 126 5.63 -1.29 -2.60
N ALA A 127 5.05 -1.47 -3.79
CA ALA A 127 3.74 -2.08 -3.96
C ALA A 127 3.89 -3.43 -4.67
N ALA A 128 3.02 -4.39 -4.39
CA ALA A 128 2.99 -5.65 -5.08
C ALA A 128 1.56 -5.95 -5.57
N ILE A 129 1.43 -6.20 -6.87
CA ILE A 129 0.13 -6.44 -7.52
C ILE A 129 0.22 -7.67 -8.43
N PRO A 130 -0.86 -8.45 -8.57
CA PRO A 130 -0.91 -9.50 -9.57
C PRO A 130 -0.93 -8.91 -10.98
N GLN A 131 -0.52 -9.70 -11.95
CA GLN A 131 -0.56 -9.31 -13.37
C GLN A 131 -1.97 -8.96 -13.83
N ARG A 132 -2.98 -9.70 -13.35
CA ARG A 132 -4.38 -9.49 -13.69
C ARG A 132 -5.25 -9.40 -12.44
N MET A 133 -6.18 -8.47 -12.45
CA MET A 133 -7.24 -8.30 -11.45
C MET A 133 -8.57 -8.11 -12.15
N HIS A 134 -9.65 -8.53 -11.50
CA HIS A 134 -11.00 -8.24 -11.95
C HIS A 134 -11.79 -7.46 -10.90
N VAL A 135 -12.60 -6.52 -11.33
CA VAL A 135 -13.40 -5.63 -10.48
C VAL A 135 -14.88 -5.81 -10.78
N ASP A 136 -15.56 -6.59 -9.92
CA ASP A 136 -16.99 -6.86 -10.04
C ASP A 136 -17.89 -5.77 -9.42
N ASN A 137 -17.36 -5.09 -8.39
CA ASN A 137 -18.12 -4.09 -7.64
C ASN A 137 -18.30 -2.80 -8.45
N SER A 138 -19.55 -2.37 -8.66
CA SER A 138 -19.86 -1.18 -9.46
C SER A 138 -19.30 0.12 -8.90
N GLU A 139 -19.35 0.33 -7.59
CA GLU A 139 -18.77 1.53 -6.95
C GLU A 139 -17.25 1.59 -7.16
N LEU A 140 -16.59 0.43 -7.00
CA LEU A 140 -15.15 0.33 -7.19
C LEU A 140 -14.77 0.51 -8.66
N PHE A 141 -15.57 -0.03 -9.58
CA PHE A 141 -15.37 0.17 -11.01
C PHE A 141 -15.47 1.66 -11.40
N GLU A 142 -16.50 2.37 -10.94
CA GLU A 142 -16.65 3.81 -11.20
C GLU A 142 -15.52 4.63 -10.56
N TYR A 143 -15.10 4.25 -9.35
CA TYR A 143 -13.96 4.86 -8.70
C TYR A 143 -12.67 4.71 -9.52
N LEU A 144 -12.32 3.48 -9.95
CA LEU A 144 -11.14 3.24 -10.79
C LEU A 144 -11.25 3.92 -12.15
N SER A 145 -12.43 3.91 -12.76
CA SER A 145 -12.69 4.63 -14.03
C SER A 145 -12.39 6.13 -13.87
N SER A 146 -12.78 6.73 -12.76
CA SER A 146 -12.50 8.14 -12.46
C SER A 146 -11.00 8.42 -12.25
N GLU A 147 -10.28 7.51 -11.57
CA GLU A 147 -8.82 7.61 -11.37
C GLU A 147 -8.06 7.54 -12.72
N PHE A 148 -8.38 6.54 -13.56
CA PHE A 148 -7.77 6.43 -14.89
C PHE A 148 -8.10 7.61 -15.80
N LYS A 149 -9.31 8.13 -15.73
CA LYS A 149 -9.73 9.33 -16.47
C LYS A 149 -8.93 10.56 -16.01
N ALA A 150 -8.75 10.74 -14.71
CA ALA A 150 -7.95 11.84 -14.16
C ALA A 150 -6.49 11.77 -14.65
N LEU A 151 -5.88 10.57 -14.59
CA LEU A 151 -4.52 10.34 -15.08
C LEU A 151 -4.40 10.57 -16.60
N HIS A 152 -5.41 10.20 -17.37
CA HIS A 152 -5.44 10.47 -18.82
C HIS A 152 -5.48 11.97 -19.10
N LEU A 153 -6.27 12.75 -18.39
CA LEU A 153 -6.38 14.20 -18.59
C LEU A 153 -5.10 14.94 -18.21
N CYS A 154 -4.34 14.46 -17.23
CA CYS A 154 -3.06 15.07 -16.84
C CYS A 154 -1.99 15.04 -17.95
N LEU A 155 -2.06 14.09 -18.88
CA LEU A 155 -1.03 13.94 -19.93
C LEU A 155 -1.09 15.06 -21.00
N TRP A 156 -2.24 15.67 -21.22
CA TRP A 156 -2.44 16.71 -22.25
C TRP A 156 -1.83 18.05 -21.87
N ASP A 157 -1.46 18.23 -20.60
CA ASP A 157 -0.78 19.42 -20.10
C ASP A 157 0.75 19.19 -20.10
N VAL A 158 1.49 20.03 -20.84
CA VAL A 158 2.91 19.78 -21.20
C VAL A 158 3.89 20.19 -20.08
N GLY A 159 3.42 20.66 -18.92
CA GLY A 159 4.27 21.15 -17.83
C GLY A 159 5.00 20.04 -17.07
N ILE A 160 6.21 20.34 -16.56
CA ILE A 160 6.98 19.43 -15.69
C ILE A 160 6.16 19.03 -14.45
N GLU A 161 5.40 19.97 -13.89
CA GLU A 161 4.53 19.79 -12.75
C GLU A 161 3.47 18.70 -13.02
N LYS A 162 2.82 18.76 -14.17
CA LYS A 162 1.82 17.77 -14.58
C LYS A 162 2.39 16.37 -14.83
N ARG A 163 3.61 16.28 -15.32
CA ARG A 163 4.32 15.00 -15.45
C ARG A 163 4.65 14.38 -14.09
N LEU A 164 4.99 15.21 -13.10
CA LEU A 164 5.23 14.77 -11.75
C LEU A 164 3.92 14.32 -11.08
N GLU A 165 2.83 15.09 -11.22
CA GLU A 165 1.50 14.72 -10.76
C GLU A 165 1.04 13.38 -11.34
N LEU A 166 1.23 13.18 -12.65
CA LEU A 166 0.90 11.93 -13.32
C LEU A 166 1.71 10.74 -12.77
N SER A 167 3.02 10.93 -12.60
CA SER A 167 3.89 9.91 -12.02
C SER A 167 3.48 9.52 -10.59
N GLN A 168 3.21 10.52 -9.75
CA GLN A 168 2.73 10.31 -8.38
C GLN A 168 1.34 9.67 -8.37
N GLY A 169 0.46 10.06 -9.29
CA GLY A 169 -0.87 9.48 -9.45
C GLY A 169 -0.82 8.00 -9.80
N VAL A 170 0.04 7.60 -10.75
CA VAL A 170 0.24 6.18 -11.11
C VAL A 170 0.84 5.39 -9.94
N ALA A 171 1.82 5.95 -9.22
CA ALA A 171 2.37 5.31 -8.02
C ALA A 171 1.30 5.13 -6.93
N ALA A 172 0.47 6.15 -6.68
CA ALA A 172 -0.65 6.07 -5.75
C ALA A 172 -1.69 5.03 -6.19
N LEU A 173 -1.99 4.95 -7.51
CA LEU A 173 -2.88 3.94 -8.07
C LEU A 173 -2.36 2.53 -7.80
N THR A 174 -1.06 2.25 -7.96
CA THR A 174 -0.51 0.90 -7.69
C THR A 174 -0.69 0.49 -6.22
N VAL A 175 -0.53 1.41 -5.26
CA VAL A 175 -0.80 1.15 -3.83
C VAL A 175 -2.28 0.88 -3.58
N LYS A 176 -3.16 1.62 -4.27
CA LYS A 176 -4.61 1.38 -4.18
C LYS A 176 -4.98 0.01 -4.74
N LEU A 177 -4.41 -0.39 -5.89
CA LEU A 177 -4.64 -1.71 -6.49
C LEU A 177 -4.14 -2.85 -5.59
N GLU A 178 -2.98 -2.72 -4.97
CA GLU A 178 -2.51 -3.68 -3.96
C GLU A 178 -3.54 -3.86 -2.84
N ARG A 179 -4.05 -2.75 -2.30
CA ARG A 179 -5.06 -2.77 -1.23
C ARG A 179 -6.37 -3.42 -1.68
N LEU A 180 -6.81 -3.14 -2.90
CA LEU A 180 -8.02 -3.72 -3.47
C LEU A 180 -7.88 -5.23 -3.66
N TRP A 181 -6.74 -5.67 -4.18
CA TRP A 181 -6.45 -7.10 -4.32
C TRP A 181 -6.42 -7.82 -2.97
N ILE A 182 -5.77 -7.24 -1.95
CA ILE A 182 -5.78 -7.79 -0.59
C ILE A 182 -7.22 -7.95 -0.10
N ASN A 183 -8.06 -6.94 -0.26
CA ASN A 183 -9.45 -6.99 0.19
C ASN A 183 -10.26 -8.06 -0.54
N SER A 184 -10.09 -8.22 -1.86
CA SER A 184 -10.71 -9.28 -2.65
C SER A 184 -10.22 -10.66 -2.19
N TYR A 185 -8.92 -10.87 -2.13
CA TYR A 185 -8.31 -12.13 -1.66
C TYR A 185 -8.84 -12.53 -0.27
N LEU A 186 -8.91 -11.57 0.64
CA LEU A 186 -9.43 -11.80 1.99
C LEU A 186 -10.93 -12.12 2.00
N SER A 187 -11.72 -11.56 1.08
CA SER A 187 -13.14 -11.86 0.98
C SER A 187 -13.43 -13.27 0.47
N GLU A 188 -12.53 -13.85 -0.31
CA GLU A 188 -12.61 -15.21 -0.82
C GLU A 188 -12.20 -16.28 0.20
N GLN A 189 -11.37 -15.89 1.20
CA GLN A 189 -10.93 -16.80 2.26
C GLN A 189 -11.99 -16.95 3.34
N LYS A 190 -12.49 -18.18 3.55
CA LYS A 190 -13.59 -18.46 4.49
C LYS A 190 -13.28 -18.06 5.95
N ASP A 191 -14.08 -17.14 6.46
CA ASP A 191 -14.56 -16.86 7.83
C ASP A 191 -13.58 -16.60 9.01
N GLY A 192 -12.48 -17.26 9.17
CA GLY A 192 -11.64 -17.12 10.37
C GLY A 192 -10.59 -16.01 10.27
N TYR A 193 -9.93 -15.91 9.13
CA TYR A 193 -8.82 -15.00 8.91
C TYR A 193 -9.29 -13.54 8.78
N LEU A 194 -10.39 -13.31 8.06
CA LEU A 194 -11.00 -11.99 7.87
C LEU A 194 -11.49 -11.38 9.18
N LYS A 195 -12.13 -12.18 10.02
CA LYS A 195 -12.55 -11.73 11.36
C LYS A 195 -11.34 -11.28 12.18
N ASN A 196 -10.24 -12.02 12.10
CA ASN A 196 -9.02 -11.70 12.83
C ASN A 196 -8.30 -10.47 12.27
N LEU A 197 -8.26 -10.28 10.94
CA LEU A 197 -7.66 -9.11 10.32
C LEU A 197 -8.49 -7.84 10.60
N SER A 198 -9.81 -7.91 10.41
CA SER A 198 -10.75 -6.83 10.74
C SER A 198 -10.67 -6.47 12.22
N LEU A 199 -10.60 -7.46 13.10
CA LEU A 199 -10.43 -7.26 14.53
C LEU A 199 -9.10 -6.61 14.87
N SER A 200 -7.99 -7.07 14.28
CA SER A 200 -6.67 -6.47 14.47
C SER A 200 -6.62 -5.01 14.00
N ALA A 201 -7.24 -4.68 12.86
CA ALA A 201 -7.34 -3.31 12.36
C ALA A 201 -8.17 -2.42 13.29
N ARG A 202 -9.30 -2.92 13.80
CA ARG A 202 -10.14 -2.21 14.77
C ARG A 202 -9.40 -1.97 16.10
N ILE A 203 -8.65 -2.96 16.59
CA ILE A 203 -7.81 -2.82 17.79
C ILE A 203 -6.72 -1.76 17.55
N ALA A 204 -6.06 -1.77 16.37
CA ALA A 204 -5.06 -0.76 16.02
C ALA A 204 -5.67 0.65 16.06
N GLY A 205 -6.82 0.87 15.41
CA GLY A 205 -7.54 2.15 15.43
C GLY A 205 -7.92 2.61 16.83
N PHE A 206 -8.36 1.67 17.69
CA PHE A 206 -8.64 1.99 19.10
C PHE A 206 -7.37 2.45 19.84
N VAL A 207 -6.25 1.74 19.65
CA VAL A 207 -4.97 2.09 20.29
C VAL A 207 -4.45 3.43 19.75
N GLU A 208 -4.56 3.70 18.47
CA GLU A 208 -4.16 4.96 17.82
C GLU A 208 -4.99 6.17 18.32
N ALA A 209 -6.28 5.96 18.55
CA ALA A 209 -7.16 6.99 19.10
C ALA A 209 -6.95 7.23 20.60
N ASN A 210 -6.38 6.27 21.35
CA ASN A 210 -6.27 6.31 22.80
C ASN A 210 -4.83 6.09 23.32
N TYR A 211 -3.80 6.20 22.47
CA TYR A 211 -2.42 5.86 22.87
C TYR A 211 -1.91 6.65 24.08
N ASN A 212 -2.34 7.92 24.22
CA ASN A 212 -1.97 8.81 25.32
C ASN A 212 -2.78 8.58 26.60
N LYS A 213 -3.80 7.70 26.56
CA LYS A 213 -4.59 7.32 27.75
C LYS A 213 -4.09 5.98 28.31
N ASN A 214 -4.31 5.79 29.60
CA ASN A 214 -4.09 4.49 30.22
C ASN A 214 -5.36 3.66 30.09
N PHE A 215 -5.35 2.71 29.15
CA PHE A 215 -6.37 1.67 29.06
C PHE A 215 -5.78 0.33 29.53
N SER A 216 -6.61 -0.45 30.17
CA SER A 216 -6.28 -1.77 30.72
C SER A 216 -6.58 -2.89 29.72
N SER A 217 -6.17 -4.14 30.06
CA SER A 217 -6.59 -5.34 29.35
C SER A 217 -8.11 -5.52 29.36
N ASP A 218 -8.78 -5.13 30.44
CA ASP A 218 -10.22 -5.23 30.59
C ASP A 218 -10.96 -4.24 29.68
N ASP A 219 -10.38 -3.05 29.44
CA ASP A 219 -10.95 -2.07 28.50
C ASP A 219 -10.93 -2.63 27.07
N ILE A 220 -9.86 -3.31 26.67
CA ILE A 220 -9.78 -4.01 25.39
C ILE A 220 -10.82 -5.13 25.33
N ALA A 221 -10.89 -5.97 26.36
CA ALA A 221 -11.82 -7.09 26.40
C ALA A 221 -13.28 -6.62 26.27
N ARG A 222 -13.65 -5.55 26.98
CA ARG A 222 -14.98 -4.94 26.91
C ARG A 222 -15.26 -4.28 25.55
N SER A 223 -14.29 -3.56 25.00
CA SER A 223 -14.48 -2.83 23.72
C SER A 223 -14.68 -3.75 22.54
N PHE A 224 -14.09 -4.95 22.58
CA PHE A 224 -14.11 -5.90 21.45
C PHE A 224 -14.93 -7.18 21.74
N LEU A 225 -15.49 -7.31 22.94
CA LEU A 225 -16.30 -8.47 23.39
C LEU A 225 -15.56 -9.82 23.26
N ILE A 226 -14.26 -9.82 23.54
CA ILE A 226 -13.39 -11.00 23.53
C ILE A 226 -12.37 -10.89 24.67
N SER A 227 -11.80 -12.02 25.09
CA SER A 227 -10.73 -11.99 26.11
C SER A 227 -9.50 -11.22 25.59
N TYR A 228 -8.81 -10.54 26.50
CA TYR A 228 -7.57 -9.81 26.15
C TYR A 228 -6.52 -10.74 25.52
N ASP A 229 -6.34 -11.95 26.05
CA ASP A 229 -5.36 -12.91 25.53
C ASP A 229 -5.66 -13.28 24.08
N HIS A 230 -6.93 -13.48 23.74
CA HIS A 230 -7.36 -13.76 22.38
C HIS A 230 -7.12 -12.55 21.45
N ALA A 231 -7.52 -11.34 21.90
CA ALA A 231 -7.26 -10.09 21.17
C ALA A 231 -5.77 -9.87 20.94
N ASN A 232 -4.96 -10.03 21.98
CA ASN A 232 -3.52 -9.82 21.94
C ASN A 232 -2.79 -10.84 21.07
N ARG A 233 -3.24 -12.10 21.07
CA ARG A 233 -2.70 -13.16 20.19
C ARG A 233 -2.98 -12.84 18.72
N ILE A 234 -4.22 -12.48 18.37
CA ILE A 234 -4.60 -12.07 17.01
C ILE A 234 -3.79 -10.87 16.60
N PHE A 235 -3.76 -9.84 17.44
CA PHE A 235 -3.05 -8.60 17.17
C PHE A 235 -1.55 -8.83 16.96
N LYS A 236 -0.92 -9.63 17.81
CA LYS A 236 0.50 -9.99 17.72
C LYS A 236 0.82 -10.76 16.43
N ASN A 237 -0.05 -11.67 16.01
CA ASN A 237 0.14 -12.40 14.76
C ASN A 237 0.09 -11.46 13.54
N GLN A 238 -0.75 -10.42 13.56
CA GLN A 238 -0.91 -9.48 12.45
C GLN A 238 0.11 -8.32 12.48
N LYS A 239 0.42 -7.78 13.67
CA LYS A 239 1.29 -6.60 13.84
C LYS A 239 2.71 -6.92 14.28
N GLY A 240 3.02 -8.20 14.58
CA GLY A 240 4.33 -8.64 15.06
C GLY A 240 4.62 -8.27 16.53
N MET A 241 3.74 -7.51 17.18
CA MET A 241 3.89 -7.09 18.57
C MET A 241 2.53 -7.06 19.29
N GLY A 242 2.52 -7.24 20.61
CA GLY A 242 1.29 -7.20 21.40
C GLY A 242 0.72 -5.78 21.52
N ILE A 243 -0.56 -5.68 21.91
CA ILE A 243 -1.35 -4.44 21.96
C ILE A 243 -0.66 -3.37 22.82
N ILE A 244 -0.20 -3.73 24.01
CA ILE A 244 0.48 -2.78 24.92
C ILE A 244 1.86 -2.35 24.37
N ALA A 245 2.58 -3.27 23.73
CA ALA A 245 3.83 -2.93 23.06
C ALA A 245 3.60 -1.95 21.90
N TYR A 246 2.55 -2.14 21.12
CA TYR A 246 2.12 -1.24 20.05
C TYR A 246 1.75 0.16 20.59
N ARG A 247 0.97 0.23 21.67
CA ARG A 247 0.70 1.52 22.35
C ARG A 247 1.98 2.24 22.74
N ASN A 248 2.91 1.53 23.37
CA ASN A 248 4.16 2.13 23.82
C ASN A 248 5.05 2.56 22.64
N HIS A 249 5.06 1.79 21.56
CA HIS A 249 5.71 2.18 20.32
C HIS A 249 5.14 3.49 19.75
N LEU A 250 3.82 3.62 19.67
CA LEU A 250 3.16 4.86 19.23
C LEU A 250 3.52 6.06 20.12
N ARG A 251 3.56 5.87 21.44
CA ARG A 251 3.97 6.91 22.40
C ARG A 251 5.38 7.42 22.13
N ILE A 252 6.32 6.50 21.88
CA ILE A 252 7.70 6.87 21.56
C ILE A 252 7.79 7.60 20.21
N GLU A 253 7.11 7.10 19.19
CA GLU A 253 7.08 7.76 17.87
C GLU A 253 6.51 9.19 17.94
N LYS A 254 5.45 9.39 18.72
CA LYS A 254 4.88 10.73 18.96
C LYS A 254 5.83 11.61 19.78
N ALA A 255 6.50 11.04 20.79
CA ALA A 255 7.48 11.77 21.58
C ALA A 255 8.67 12.24 20.72
N LYS A 256 9.19 11.43 19.81
CA LYS A 256 10.25 11.83 18.87
C LYS A 256 9.85 13.07 18.07
N VAL A 257 8.62 13.06 17.51
CA VAL A 257 8.11 14.21 16.75
C VAL A 257 8.06 15.45 17.64
N LEU A 258 7.45 15.35 18.83
CA LEU A 258 7.31 16.49 19.74
C LEU A 258 8.68 17.03 20.22
N LEU A 259 9.66 16.16 20.46
CA LEU A 259 11.01 16.54 20.84
C LEU A 259 11.73 17.37 19.76
N LEU A 260 11.47 17.07 18.47
CA LEU A 260 12.09 17.74 17.34
C LEU A 260 11.33 18.99 16.87
N THR A 261 10.02 19.05 17.09
CA THR A 261 9.16 20.09 16.50
C THR A 261 8.61 21.10 17.51
N THR A 262 8.89 20.92 18.83
CA THR A 262 8.38 21.82 19.86
C THR A 262 9.43 22.17 20.90
N ASP A 263 9.23 23.32 21.60
CA ASP A 263 10.06 23.74 22.72
C ASP A 263 9.61 23.15 24.07
N LYS A 264 8.61 22.25 24.07
CA LYS A 264 8.12 21.62 25.30
C LYS A 264 9.22 20.94 26.08
N SER A 265 9.13 20.97 27.41
CA SER A 265 10.05 20.21 28.27
C SER A 265 9.85 18.70 28.09
N VAL A 266 10.89 17.91 28.37
CA VAL A 266 10.80 16.43 28.34
C VAL A 266 9.66 15.92 29.24
N GLU A 267 9.40 16.59 30.37
CA GLU A 267 8.33 16.25 31.30
C GLU A 267 6.94 16.49 30.69
N MET A 268 6.76 17.63 30.03
CA MET A 268 5.50 17.93 29.30
C MET A 268 5.26 16.93 28.18
N ILE A 269 6.30 16.59 27.41
CA ILE A 269 6.20 15.62 26.33
C ILE A 269 5.86 14.22 26.87
N ALA A 270 6.49 13.80 27.98
CA ALA A 270 6.15 12.53 28.63
C ALA A 270 4.64 12.46 28.98
N SER A 271 4.11 13.53 29.60
CA SER A 271 2.69 13.65 29.93
C SER A 271 1.81 13.64 28.69
N ASP A 272 2.13 14.43 27.66
CA ASP A 272 1.36 14.52 26.41
C ASP A 272 1.21 13.17 25.68
N VAL A 273 2.25 12.35 25.76
CA VAL A 273 2.23 11.02 25.14
C VAL A 273 1.72 9.90 26.07
N GLY A 274 1.32 10.25 27.28
CA GLY A 274 0.64 9.37 28.23
C GLY A 274 1.54 8.61 29.21
N PHE A 275 2.76 9.10 29.48
CA PHE A 275 3.59 8.60 30.59
C PHE A 275 3.38 9.47 31.82
N GLU A 276 3.02 8.84 32.94
CA GLU A 276 2.80 9.53 34.23
C GLU A 276 4.11 9.92 34.91
N ASP A 277 5.18 9.16 34.66
CA ASP A 277 6.49 9.35 35.28
C ASP A 277 7.54 9.68 34.19
N LYS A 278 8.17 10.85 34.31
CA LYS A 278 9.22 11.30 33.40
C LYS A 278 10.49 10.46 33.45
N TYR A 279 10.81 9.88 34.59
CA TYR A 279 12.01 9.04 34.76
C TYR A 279 11.78 7.69 34.06
N TYR A 280 10.61 7.11 34.27
CA TYR A 280 10.20 5.91 33.55
C TYR A 280 10.15 6.16 32.04
N PHE A 281 9.56 7.28 31.60
CA PHE A 281 9.59 7.69 30.20
C PHE A 281 11.01 7.77 29.65
N SER A 282 11.91 8.50 30.34
CA SER A 282 13.28 8.68 29.87
C SER A 282 14.04 7.35 29.74
N LYS A 283 13.85 6.45 30.69
CA LYS A 283 14.44 5.10 30.66
C LYS A 283 13.88 4.26 29.51
N PHE A 284 12.56 4.34 29.33
CA PHE A 284 11.87 3.59 28.27
C PHE A 284 12.28 4.14 26.89
N PHE A 285 12.30 5.46 26.72
CA PHE A 285 12.73 6.12 25.49
C PHE A 285 14.16 5.75 25.13
N LYS A 286 15.09 5.85 26.09
CA LYS A 286 16.50 5.47 25.86
C LYS A 286 16.66 4.02 25.43
N ARG A 287 15.88 3.10 26.03
CA ARG A 287 15.88 1.67 25.63
C ARG A 287 15.34 1.47 24.21
N ALA A 288 14.33 2.25 23.80
CA ALA A 288 13.70 2.11 22.50
C ALA A 288 14.49 2.82 21.37
N VAL A 289 15.17 3.92 21.67
CA VAL A 289 15.80 4.83 20.69
C VAL A 289 17.32 4.79 20.74
N GLY A 290 17.90 4.29 21.83
CA GLY A 290 19.35 4.22 22.06
C GLY A 290 19.92 5.43 22.79
N VAL A 291 19.30 6.61 22.70
CA VAL A 291 19.72 7.85 23.35
C VAL A 291 18.63 8.41 24.26
N SER A 292 18.99 9.26 25.24
CA SER A 292 17.99 9.88 26.11
C SER A 292 17.13 10.90 25.35
N PRO A 293 15.91 11.24 25.83
CA PRO A 293 15.07 12.27 25.22
C PRO A 293 15.78 13.61 25.06
N THR A 294 16.60 14.00 26.04
CA THR A 294 17.34 15.27 26.00
C THR A 294 18.44 15.25 24.94
N GLN A 295 19.16 14.14 24.81
CA GLN A 295 20.16 13.95 23.75
C GLN A 295 19.49 13.93 22.38
N PHE A 296 18.37 13.23 22.27
CA PHE A 296 17.56 13.19 21.03
C PHE A 296 17.13 14.61 20.61
N LYS A 297 16.60 15.41 21.54
CA LYS A 297 16.20 16.80 21.29
C LYS A 297 17.36 17.69 20.81
N ARG A 298 18.59 17.40 21.22
CA ARG A 298 19.82 18.12 20.79
C ARG A 298 20.37 17.63 19.45
N GLY A 299 19.80 16.60 18.84
CA GLY A 299 20.29 16.02 17.59
C GLY A 299 21.51 15.08 17.75
N GLU A 300 21.88 14.69 18.97
CA GLU A 300 23.05 13.85 19.27
C GLU A 300 22.96 12.42 18.68
N GLN A 301 21.78 11.99 18.22
CA GLN A 301 21.57 10.68 17.55
C GLN A 301 22.18 10.61 16.15
N PHE A 302 22.47 11.75 15.53
CA PHE A 302 23.02 11.83 14.16
C PHE A 302 24.55 12.01 14.14
N ALA A 303 25.19 11.97 15.30
CA ALA A 303 26.66 12.05 15.42
C ALA A 303 27.26 10.64 15.19
N PHE A 304 27.35 10.21 13.90
CA PHE A 304 28.20 9.12 13.43
C PHE A 304 28.94 9.56 12.17
#